data_685e1506f760db4b4720b538aa34e9b2
#
_entry.id   685e1506f760db4b4720b538aa34e9b2
#
_cell.length_a   1.000
_cell.length_b   1.000
_cell.length_c   1.000
_cell.angle_alpha   90.00
_cell.angle_beta   90.00
_cell.angle_gamma   90.00
#
_symmetry.space_group_name_H-M   'P 1'
#
loop_
_entity.id
_entity.type
_entity.pdbx_description
1 polymer ?
#
loop_
_entity_poly.entity_id
_entity_poly.type
_entity_poly.pdbx_seq_one_letter_code
_entity_poly.pdbx_strand_id
1 'polypeptide(L)'
;MPDIIPYDRRAAVRYAHRWAFSRNPLFYDFEEIGGDCTNFASQCLYAGTGIMNFTPTYGWYYINPENRAPAWTGVEFFYDFLTRKERTPGPIGVLANMSMLLPGDFVQLRLTKEIFSHTPIIVDIDGPPTLDNILIAAHSYDSDYRPLSTYDFQEIRFLHIIGAYKPENRPIFQ
;
A
#
# COMPACT_ATOMS: atom_id res chain seq x y z
N MET A 1 19.46 -16.74 1.36
CA MET A 1 18.65 -15.55 1.67
C MET A 1 17.51 -15.49 0.68
N PRO A 2 16.29 -15.19 1.10
CA PRO A 2 15.22 -14.98 0.14
C PRO A 2 15.58 -13.80 -0.77
N ASP A 3 15.46 -14.02 -2.08
CA ASP A 3 15.74 -12.99 -3.06
C ASP A 3 14.67 -11.91 -3.00
N ILE A 4 15.09 -10.66 -3.05
CA ILE A 4 14.19 -9.52 -3.22
C ILE A 4 14.01 -9.29 -4.71
N ILE A 5 12.76 -9.32 -5.16
CA ILE A 5 12.40 -8.88 -6.51
C ILE A 5 12.11 -7.38 -6.53
N PRO A 6 12.43 -6.70 -7.63
CA PRO A 6 12.11 -5.29 -7.77
C PRO A 6 10.61 -5.03 -7.72
N TYR A 7 10.24 -3.90 -7.15
CA TYR A 7 8.88 -3.36 -7.18
C TYR A 7 8.62 -2.63 -8.50
N ASP A 8 7.65 -3.11 -9.27
CA ASP A 8 7.21 -2.41 -10.49
C ASP A 8 6.32 -1.22 -10.14
N ARG A 9 6.97 -0.09 -9.89
CA ARG A 9 6.31 1.17 -9.51
C ARG A 9 5.35 1.67 -10.60
N ARG A 10 5.71 1.47 -11.87
CA ARG A 10 4.85 1.89 -12.99
C ARG A 10 3.56 1.08 -13.02
N ALA A 11 3.62 -0.22 -12.78
CA ALA A 11 2.43 -1.06 -12.69
C ALA A 11 1.52 -0.64 -11.54
N ALA A 12 2.09 -0.34 -10.37
CA ALA A 12 1.32 0.13 -9.22
C ALA A 12 0.64 1.48 -9.49
N VAL A 13 1.36 2.43 -10.07
CA VAL A 13 0.82 3.76 -10.41
C VAL A 13 -0.25 3.66 -11.51
N ARG A 14 -0.03 2.85 -12.56
CA ARG A 14 -1.07 2.61 -13.58
C ARG A 14 -2.34 2.01 -12.99
N TYR A 15 -2.20 1.07 -12.06
CA TYR A 15 -3.35 0.50 -11.35
C TYR A 15 -4.09 1.59 -10.56
N ALA A 16 -3.35 2.44 -9.84
CA ALA A 16 -3.94 3.54 -9.08
C ALA A 16 -4.75 4.47 -9.99
N HIS A 17 -4.19 4.93 -11.11
CA HIS A 17 -4.91 5.79 -12.06
C HIS A 17 -6.15 5.13 -12.65
N ARG A 18 -6.06 3.84 -12.96
CA ARG A 18 -7.21 3.10 -13.53
C ARG A 18 -8.39 3.03 -12.57
N TRP A 19 -8.14 2.86 -11.28
CA TRP A 19 -9.17 2.53 -10.29
C TRP A 19 -9.42 3.62 -9.26
N ALA A 20 -8.75 4.77 -9.35
CA ALA A 20 -8.89 5.86 -8.38
C ALA A 20 -10.34 6.33 -8.19
N PHE A 21 -11.14 6.35 -9.25
CA PHE A 21 -12.54 6.79 -9.25
C PHE A 21 -13.56 5.67 -9.47
N SER A 22 -13.11 4.42 -9.39
CA SER A 22 -13.97 3.25 -9.58
C SER A 22 -13.46 2.07 -8.76
N ARG A 23 -14.15 0.94 -8.81
CA ARG A 23 -13.80 -0.27 -8.08
C ARG A 23 -13.50 -1.42 -9.02
N ASN A 24 -12.36 -2.09 -8.79
CA ASN A 24 -12.03 -3.33 -9.49
C ASN A 24 -12.97 -4.44 -8.96
N PRO A 25 -13.78 -5.06 -9.83
CA PRO A 25 -14.77 -6.07 -9.39
C PRO A 25 -14.15 -7.35 -8.82
N LEU A 26 -12.84 -7.56 -8.96
CA LEU A 26 -12.14 -8.68 -8.33
C LEU A 26 -11.97 -8.53 -6.82
N PHE A 27 -12.17 -7.31 -6.29
CA PHE A 27 -12.03 -7.01 -4.87
C PHE A 27 -13.33 -6.43 -4.34
N TYR A 28 -13.65 -6.77 -3.08
CA TYR A 28 -14.81 -6.19 -2.41
C TYR A 28 -14.57 -4.70 -2.14
N ASP A 29 -15.62 -3.89 -2.27
CA ASP A 29 -15.60 -2.47 -1.90
C ASP A 29 -15.91 -2.34 -0.40
N PHE A 30 -14.91 -1.95 0.38
CA PHE A 30 -15.05 -1.79 1.84
C PHE A 30 -15.49 -0.38 2.27
N GLU A 31 -15.89 0.49 1.34
CA GLU A 31 -16.24 1.89 1.65
C GLU A 31 -17.23 2.01 2.80
N GLU A 32 -18.29 1.18 2.80
CA GLU A 32 -19.33 1.18 3.82
C GLU A 32 -18.97 0.38 5.08
N ILE A 33 -17.82 -0.32 5.07
CA ILE A 33 -17.38 -1.20 6.14
C ILE A 33 -15.97 -0.81 6.60
N GLY A 34 -15.84 0.35 7.21
CA GLY A 34 -14.57 0.82 7.77
C GLY A 34 -13.66 1.58 6.81
N GLY A 35 -14.05 1.74 5.53
CA GLY A 35 -13.30 2.46 4.51
C GLY A 35 -12.46 1.57 3.59
N ASP A 36 -12.23 2.06 2.38
CA ASP A 36 -11.59 1.33 1.29
C ASP A 36 -10.14 1.74 1.02
N CYS A 37 -9.57 2.65 1.79
CA CYS A 37 -8.27 3.26 1.49
C CYS A 37 -7.11 2.25 1.48
N THR A 38 -7.04 1.39 2.47
CA THR A 38 -5.95 0.40 2.56
C THR A 38 -6.19 -0.80 1.65
N ASN A 39 -7.45 -1.18 1.41
CA ASN A 39 -7.79 -2.16 0.37
C ASN A 39 -7.29 -1.70 -1.01
N PHE A 40 -7.53 -0.45 -1.36
CA PHE A 40 -7.03 0.14 -2.61
C PHE A 40 -5.50 0.22 -2.66
N ALA A 41 -4.87 0.68 -1.58
CA ALA A 41 -3.41 0.71 -1.45
C ALA A 41 -2.79 -0.69 -1.64
N SER A 42 -3.38 -1.71 -1.01
CA SER A 42 -2.94 -3.10 -1.14
C SER A 42 -3.08 -3.61 -2.58
N GLN A 43 -4.14 -3.27 -3.27
CA GLN A 43 -4.33 -3.62 -4.69
C GLN A 43 -3.24 -2.99 -5.58
N CYS A 44 -2.93 -1.71 -5.37
CA CYS A 44 -1.86 -1.03 -6.08
C CYS A 44 -0.50 -1.70 -5.84
N LEU A 45 -0.20 -2.00 -4.59
CA LEU A 45 1.04 -2.66 -4.19
C LEU A 45 1.14 -4.07 -4.79
N TYR A 46 0.05 -4.82 -4.80
CA TYR A 46 -0.02 -6.14 -5.43
C TYR A 46 0.18 -6.07 -6.95
N ALA A 47 -0.38 -5.06 -7.61
CA ALA A 47 -0.13 -4.84 -9.04
C ALA A 47 1.36 -4.65 -9.36
N GLY A 48 2.13 -4.07 -8.44
CA GLY A 48 3.57 -3.84 -8.61
C GLY A 48 4.47 -4.98 -8.11
N THR A 49 3.97 -5.88 -7.27
CA THR A 49 4.80 -6.96 -6.68
C THR A 49 4.38 -8.37 -7.12
N GLY A 50 3.08 -8.59 -7.33
CA GLY A 50 2.52 -9.90 -7.71
C GLY A 50 2.63 -10.99 -6.64
N ILE A 51 3.03 -10.67 -5.41
CA ILE A 51 3.30 -11.65 -4.36
C ILE A 51 2.51 -11.29 -3.11
N MET A 52 1.63 -12.20 -2.68
CA MET A 52 0.96 -12.18 -1.40
C MET A 52 1.71 -13.03 -0.37
N ASN A 53 1.43 -12.77 0.90
CA ASN A 53 1.86 -13.60 2.02
C ASN A 53 0.64 -14.22 2.67
N PHE A 54 0.44 -15.52 2.51
CA PHE A 54 -0.73 -16.25 2.98
C PHE A 54 -0.64 -16.73 4.43
N THR A 55 0.31 -16.24 5.21
CA THR A 55 0.36 -16.55 6.65
C THR A 55 -0.93 -16.06 7.30
N PRO A 56 -1.68 -16.94 7.98
CA PRO A 56 -2.92 -16.55 8.64
C PRO A 56 -2.68 -15.41 9.64
N THR A 57 -3.58 -14.44 9.68
CA THR A 57 -3.58 -13.25 10.55
C THR A 57 -2.45 -12.27 10.26
N TYR A 58 -1.19 -12.71 10.22
CA TYR A 58 0.01 -11.85 10.13
C TYR A 58 0.56 -11.69 8.72
N GLY A 59 -0.05 -12.34 7.72
CA GLY A 59 0.30 -12.18 6.32
C GLY A 59 -0.28 -10.93 5.69
N TRP A 60 -0.24 -10.90 4.38
CA TRP A 60 -0.82 -9.85 3.56
C TRP A 60 -1.39 -10.49 2.30
N TYR A 61 -2.70 -10.70 2.29
CA TYR A 61 -3.39 -11.40 1.22
C TYR A 61 -4.87 -11.04 1.17
N TYR A 62 -5.47 -11.26 0.02
CA TYR A 62 -6.90 -11.19 -0.22
C TYR A 62 -7.32 -12.39 -1.08
N ILE A 63 -8.24 -13.17 -0.60
CA ILE A 63 -8.89 -14.26 -1.35
C ILE A 63 -10.35 -13.87 -1.63
N ASN A 64 -11.06 -13.45 -0.61
CA ASN A 64 -12.42 -12.91 -0.67
C ASN A 64 -12.67 -12.02 0.56
N PRO A 65 -13.82 -11.35 0.68
CA PRO A 65 -14.09 -10.44 1.81
C PRO A 65 -13.94 -11.08 3.19
N GLU A 66 -14.33 -12.35 3.33
CA GLU A 66 -14.28 -13.09 4.59
C GLU A 66 -12.91 -13.74 4.83
N ASN A 67 -12.10 -13.89 3.81
CA ASN A 67 -10.79 -14.53 3.88
C ASN A 67 -9.69 -13.61 3.31
N ARG A 68 -9.32 -12.65 4.12
CA ARG A 68 -8.22 -11.71 3.87
C ARG A 68 -7.41 -11.48 5.14
N ALA A 69 -6.16 -11.10 4.99
CA ALA A 69 -5.35 -10.68 6.13
C ALA A 69 -5.79 -9.29 6.64
N PRO A 70 -5.69 -9.02 7.95
CA PRO A 70 -5.90 -7.68 8.49
C PRO A 70 -5.03 -6.61 7.81
N ALA A 71 -3.82 -6.95 7.41
CA ALA A 71 -2.90 -6.04 6.73
C ALA A 71 -3.37 -5.61 5.34
N TRP A 72 -4.28 -6.35 4.70
CA TRP A 72 -4.83 -5.97 3.40
C TRP A 72 -5.77 -4.77 3.48
N THR A 73 -6.50 -4.62 4.57
CA THR A 73 -7.55 -3.61 4.74
C THR A 73 -7.35 -2.66 5.92
N GLY A 74 -6.38 -2.91 6.79
CA GLY A 74 -6.14 -2.10 7.99
C GLY A 74 -4.87 -1.27 7.92
N VAL A 75 -4.96 0.03 8.22
CA VAL A 75 -3.88 1.01 8.10
C VAL A 75 -2.66 0.62 8.92
N GLU A 76 -2.84 0.35 10.22
CA GLU A 76 -1.74 -0.03 11.12
C GLU A 76 -1.18 -1.42 10.77
N PHE A 77 -2.02 -2.37 10.44
CA PHE A 77 -1.60 -3.71 10.04
C PHE A 77 -0.81 -3.70 8.74
N PHE A 78 -1.18 -2.85 7.78
CA PHE A 78 -0.44 -2.63 6.54
C PHE A 78 0.98 -2.10 6.84
N TYR A 79 1.08 -1.11 7.72
CA TYR A 79 2.36 -0.57 8.18
C TYR A 79 3.22 -1.66 8.83
N ASP A 80 2.66 -2.39 9.80
CA ASP A 80 3.38 -3.43 10.53
C ASP A 80 3.88 -4.54 9.59
N PHE A 81 3.05 -4.96 8.62
CA PHE A 81 3.46 -5.95 7.64
C PHE A 81 4.62 -5.46 6.77
N LEU A 82 4.54 -4.24 6.23
CA LEU A 82 5.59 -3.70 5.36
C LEU A 82 6.91 -3.49 6.08
N THR A 83 6.88 -3.09 7.34
CA THR A 83 8.08 -2.79 8.14
C THR A 83 8.55 -3.96 9.00
N ARG A 84 8.02 -5.16 8.76
CA ARG A 84 8.42 -6.37 9.50
C ARG A 84 9.89 -6.70 9.34
N LYS A 85 10.46 -7.35 10.34
CA LYS A 85 11.86 -7.80 10.32
C LYS A 85 12.03 -9.17 9.66
N GLU A 86 10.97 -9.95 9.64
CA GLU A 86 10.95 -11.30 9.08
C GLU A 86 11.06 -11.26 7.56
N ARG A 87 11.92 -12.12 7.02
CA ARG A 87 12.13 -12.27 5.57
C ARG A 87 11.16 -13.30 4.98
N THR A 88 9.88 -13.05 5.19
CA THR A 88 8.78 -13.87 4.65
C THR A 88 8.28 -13.31 3.33
N PRO A 89 7.60 -14.11 2.47
CA PRO A 89 7.14 -13.66 1.16
C PRO A 89 6.31 -12.38 1.19
N GLY A 90 6.31 -11.65 0.09
CA GLY A 90 5.52 -10.45 -0.11
C GLY A 90 6.29 -9.14 0.04
N PRO A 91 5.60 -8.01 -0.16
CA PRO A 91 6.23 -6.70 -0.19
C PRO A 91 6.92 -6.35 1.13
N ILE A 92 7.96 -5.54 1.00
CA ILE A 92 8.72 -5.00 2.11
C ILE A 92 8.99 -3.50 1.85
N GLY A 93 8.87 -2.71 2.90
CA GLY A 93 9.13 -1.29 2.90
C GLY A 93 9.85 -0.85 4.17
N VAL A 94 10.21 0.40 4.18
CA VAL A 94 10.83 1.05 5.33
C VAL A 94 10.15 2.39 5.61
N LEU A 95 10.16 2.79 6.88
CA LEU A 95 9.83 4.15 7.25
C LEU A 95 10.87 5.09 6.62
N ALA A 96 10.40 6.10 5.90
CA ALA A 96 11.25 6.99 5.13
C ALA A 96 11.01 8.45 5.49
N ASN A 97 11.97 9.29 5.17
CA ASN A 97 11.76 10.73 5.11
C ASN A 97 11.31 11.14 3.69
N MET A 98 10.82 12.37 3.58
CA MET A 98 10.24 12.88 2.33
C MET A 98 11.22 12.83 1.14
N SER A 99 12.51 13.04 1.37
CA SER A 99 13.54 13.06 0.31
C SER A 99 13.77 11.70 -0.35
N MET A 100 13.32 10.61 0.27
CA MET A 100 13.47 9.24 -0.27
C MET A 100 12.30 8.81 -1.15
N LEU A 101 11.21 9.59 -1.18
CA LEU A 101 9.96 9.18 -1.82
C LEU A 101 10.05 9.13 -3.33
N LEU A 102 9.40 8.11 -3.88
CA LEU A 102 9.22 7.89 -5.31
C LEU A 102 7.74 7.59 -5.61
N PRO A 103 7.26 7.82 -6.83
CA PRO A 103 5.95 7.31 -7.25
C PRO A 103 5.85 5.80 -6.98
N GLY A 104 4.70 5.36 -6.48
CA GLY A 104 4.48 4.00 -6.00
C GLY A 104 4.73 3.79 -4.50
N ASP A 105 5.34 4.74 -3.80
CA ASP A 105 5.42 4.74 -2.34
C ASP A 105 4.09 5.13 -1.70
N PHE A 106 3.99 4.91 -0.41
CA PHE A 106 2.75 5.16 0.33
C PHE A 106 2.94 6.23 1.40
N VAL A 107 1.85 6.94 1.65
CA VAL A 107 1.73 7.88 2.75
C VAL A 107 0.70 7.32 3.72
N GLN A 108 0.92 7.51 5.01
CA GLN A 108 -0.12 7.28 6.01
C GLN A 108 -0.38 8.54 6.81
N LEU A 109 -1.65 8.82 7.02
CA LEU A 109 -2.12 10.05 7.67
C LEU A 109 -2.92 9.71 8.92
N ARG A 110 -2.63 10.44 10.01
CA ARG A 110 -3.50 10.54 11.16
C ARG A 110 -4.33 11.81 10.98
N LEU A 111 -5.60 11.63 10.69
CA LEU A 111 -6.54 12.73 10.42
C LEU A 111 -7.19 13.19 11.73
N THR A 112 -8.42 12.77 11.99
CA THR A 112 -9.20 13.18 13.17
C THR A 112 -9.13 12.18 14.34
N LYS A 113 -8.71 10.94 14.07
CA LYS A 113 -8.59 9.88 15.08
C LYS A 113 -7.24 9.92 15.78
N GLU A 114 -7.12 9.23 16.91
CA GLU A 114 -5.85 9.07 17.64
C GLU A 114 -4.88 8.11 16.95
N ILE A 115 -5.30 7.42 15.91
CA ILE A 115 -4.51 6.46 15.13
C ILE A 115 -4.39 6.90 13.68
N PHE A 116 -3.39 6.39 12.97
CA PHE A 116 -3.32 6.51 11.51
C PHE A 116 -4.53 5.83 10.89
N SER A 117 -5.21 6.51 9.98
CA SER A 117 -6.51 6.11 9.46
C SER A 117 -6.64 6.21 7.94
N HIS A 118 -5.59 6.59 7.24
CA HIS A 118 -5.62 6.77 5.77
C HIS A 118 -4.29 6.35 5.13
N THR A 119 -4.36 5.71 3.95
CA THR A 119 -3.20 5.18 3.23
C THR A 119 -3.23 5.55 1.74
N PRO A 120 -2.92 6.79 1.36
CA PRO A 120 -2.75 7.16 -0.05
C PRO A 120 -1.51 6.54 -0.69
N ILE A 121 -1.57 6.31 -2.01
CA ILE A 121 -0.41 5.98 -2.83
C ILE A 121 0.09 7.24 -3.54
N ILE A 122 1.41 7.43 -3.60
CA ILE A 122 2.05 8.49 -4.37
C ILE A 122 2.03 8.09 -5.84
N VAL A 123 1.48 8.95 -6.69
CA VAL A 123 1.39 8.69 -8.14
C VAL A 123 2.32 9.57 -8.97
N ASP A 124 2.70 10.75 -8.44
CA ASP A 124 3.63 11.66 -9.11
C ASP A 124 4.34 12.57 -8.12
N ILE A 125 5.55 13.00 -8.46
CA ILE A 125 6.33 14.01 -7.71
C ILE A 125 7.06 14.87 -8.75
N ASP A 126 6.73 16.14 -8.83
CA ASP A 126 7.35 17.10 -9.74
C ASP A 126 8.46 17.89 -9.03
N GLY A 127 9.70 17.45 -9.19
CA GLY A 127 10.88 18.06 -8.58
C GLY A 127 11.21 17.54 -7.18
N PRO A 128 12.00 18.27 -6.37
CA PRO A 128 12.30 17.90 -4.99
C PRO A 128 11.00 17.76 -4.18
N PRO A 129 10.79 16.66 -3.45
CA PRO A 129 9.52 16.39 -2.78
C PRO A 129 9.14 17.46 -1.75
N THR A 130 7.92 17.94 -1.86
CA THR A 130 7.24 18.82 -0.88
C THR A 130 5.80 18.34 -0.72
N LEU A 131 5.11 18.80 0.32
CA LEU A 131 3.69 18.47 0.48
C LEU A 131 2.83 18.96 -0.71
N ASP A 132 3.24 20.00 -1.40
CA ASP A 132 2.48 20.59 -2.52
C ASP A 132 2.67 19.82 -3.83
N ASN A 133 3.86 19.24 -4.06
CA ASN A 133 4.16 18.55 -5.32
C ASN A 133 4.14 17.02 -5.24
N ILE A 134 3.93 16.48 -4.06
CA ILE A 134 3.60 15.04 -3.91
C ILE A 134 2.12 14.88 -4.23
N LEU A 135 1.84 14.19 -5.35
CA LEU A 135 0.49 13.93 -5.80
C LEU A 135 0.11 12.48 -5.50
N ILE A 136 -1.09 12.29 -4.96
CA ILE A 136 -1.57 10.98 -4.51
C ILE A 136 -2.85 10.55 -5.21
N ALA A 137 -3.09 9.23 -5.19
CA ALA A 137 -4.40 8.63 -5.43
C ALA A 137 -4.86 7.89 -4.17
N ALA A 138 -6.15 7.86 -3.95
CA ALA A 138 -6.73 7.22 -2.77
C ALA A 138 -8.20 6.85 -2.95
N HIS A 139 -8.62 5.80 -2.27
CA HIS A 139 -10.00 5.62 -1.87
C HIS A 139 -10.17 6.11 -0.43
N SER A 140 -11.22 6.37 -0.02
CA SER A 140 -12.27 7.20 0.50
C SER A 140 -12.03 8.67 0.16
N TYR A 141 -13.06 9.36 -0.30
CA TYR A 141 -12.96 10.60 -1.09
C TYR A 141 -12.05 10.38 -2.30
N ASP A 142 -12.53 9.55 -3.21
CA ASP A 142 -11.78 9.10 -4.38
C ASP A 142 -11.00 10.25 -5.02
N SER A 143 -9.70 10.06 -5.11
CA SER A 143 -8.78 11.10 -5.55
C SER A 143 -7.73 10.51 -6.48
N ASP A 144 -7.33 11.32 -7.46
CA ASP A 144 -6.16 11.07 -8.31
C ASP A 144 -5.45 12.38 -8.58
N TYR A 145 -4.11 12.38 -8.64
CA TYR A 145 -3.28 13.57 -8.76
C TYR A 145 -3.59 14.65 -7.70
N ARG A 146 -4.07 14.24 -6.53
CA ARG A 146 -4.38 15.16 -5.44
C ARG A 146 -3.12 15.58 -4.70
N PRO A 147 -2.82 16.88 -4.54
CA PRO A 147 -1.69 17.33 -3.72
C PRO A 147 -1.85 16.89 -2.26
N LEU A 148 -0.78 16.35 -1.70
CA LEU A 148 -0.77 15.88 -0.31
C LEU A 148 -1.06 17.01 0.69
N SER A 149 -0.66 18.24 0.37
CA SER A 149 -0.93 19.44 1.16
C SER A 149 -2.41 19.78 1.33
N THR A 150 -3.30 19.20 0.52
CA THR A 150 -4.74 19.43 0.62
C THR A 150 -5.43 18.61 1.73
N TYR A 151 -4.72 17.71 2.37
CA TYR A 151 -5.22 17.00 3.54
C TYR A 151 -4.98 17.79 4.82
N ASP A 152 -5.99 17.85 5.67
CA ASP A 152 -5.86 18.35 7.04
C ASP A 152 -5.48 17.17 7.97
N PHE A 153 -4.18 16.96 8.15
CA PHE A 153 -3.66 15.87 8.96
C PHE A 153 -2.95 16.42 10.21
N GLN A 154 -2.97 15.62 11.27
CA GLN A 154 -2.25 15.91 12.51
C GLN A 154 -0.88 15.25 12.54
N GLU A 155 -0.73 14.12 11.85
CA GLU A 155 0.52 13.37 11.77
C GLU A 155 0.62 12.67 10.44
N ILE A 156 1.85 12.55 9.92
CA ILE A 156 2.16 11.92 8.64
C ILE A 156 3.36 11.00 8.79
N ARG A 157 3.33 9.87 8.10
CA ARG A 157 4.49 9.01 7.91
C ARG A 157 4.57 8.50 6.48
N PHE A 158 5.78 8.21 6.04
CA PHE A 158 6.06 7.77 4.68
C PHE A 158 6.61 6.35 4.67
N LEU A 159 6.15 5.55 3.72
CA LEU A 159 6.59 4.17 3.50
C LEU A 159 7.23 4.08 2.13
N HIS A 160 8.54 3.85 2.10
CA HIS A 160 9.29 3.59 0.87
C HIS A 160 9.31 2.09 0.60
N ILE A 161 8.83 1.66 -0.54
CA ILE A 161 8.78 0.26 -0.94
C ILE A 161 10.12 -0.15 -1.56
N ILE A 162 10.77 -1.15 -0.95
CA ILE A 162 12.06 -1.68 -1.40
C ILE A 162 11.86 -2.71 -2.51
N GLY A 163 10.86 -3.57 -2.37
CA GLY A 163 10.59 -4.70 -3.27
C GLY A 163 9.70 -5.73 -2.59
N ALA A 164 9.85 -6.97 -2.98
CA ALA A 164 9.14 -8.08 -2.34
C ALA A 164 10.06 -9.30 -2.19
N TYR A 165 9.93 -10.01 -1.08
CA TYR A 165 10.58 -11.32 -0.94
C TYR A 165 9.80 -12.37 -1.76
N LYS A 166 10.54 -13.20 -2.49
CA LYS A 166 9.97 -14.35 -3.21
C LYS A 166 9.43 -15.39 -2.23
N PRO A 167 8.37 -16.13 -2.61
CA PRO A 167 8.03 -17.37 -1.92
C PRO A 167 9.23 -18.33 -1.93
N GLU A 168 9.47 -18.99 -0.80
CA GLU A 168 10.45 -20.08 -0.78
C GLU A 168 9.94 -21.19 -1.71
N ASN A 169 10.84 -21.68 -2.60
CA ASN A 169 10.59 -22.90 -3.35
C ASN A 169 10.61 -24.06 -2.34
N ARG A 170 9.42 -24.45 -1.82
CA ARG A 170 9.31 -25.70 -1.10
C ARG A 170 9.48 -26.80 -2.14
N PRO A 171 10.43 -27.75 -1.97
CA PRO A 171 10.47 -28.92 -2.82
C PRO A 171 9.12 -29.62 -2.72
N ILE A 172 8.49 -29.86 -3.87
CA ILE A 172 7.29 -30.70 -3.93
C ILE A 172 7.79 -32.10 -3.61
N PHE A 173 7.61 -32.53 -2.36
CA PHE A 173 7.77 -33.95 -2.05
C PHE A 173 6.64 -34.70 -2.78
N GLN A 174 7.03 -35.46 -3.79
CA GLN A 174 6.19 -36.46 -4.44
C GLN A 174 5.92 -37.62 -3.46
#